data_1ff1ec305265641d6f7fcd867d3710eb
#
_entry.id   1ff1ec305265641d6f7fcd867d3710eb
#
_cell.length_a   1.000
_cell.length_b   1.000
_cell.length_c   1.000
_cell.angle_alpha   90.00
_cell.angle_beta   90.00
_cell.angle_gamma   90.00
#
_symmetry.space_group_name_H-M   'P 1'
#
loop_
_entity.id
_entity.type
_entity.pdbx_description
1 polymer ?
#
loop_
_entity_poly.entity_id
_entity_poly.type
_entity_poly.pdbx_seq_one_letter_code
_entity_poly.pdbx_strand_id
1 'polypeptide(L)'
;MAANQHLVLELFKSGEFKQRLIFLLAALFVFRIGAHIPVPGVDAAALNDFYQNSTNGILNMLNMFSGGSLERFSIFAIGIMPYISASIVVQLASEIIPTLKALKKEGEAGRKIITKYTRLCTVFLATLQGVAAAAFVYQQNVVVIGQIEFYFSTIICLVTGTMFLMWLGEQITERGIGNGISLIIMAGIASGIPFGVSQFLNVATNNLALALIVVISVLFLVYIVVYFESAQRKIPVHYARNSNSQGFLGKSNHLPFKLNMAGVIPPIFASSIILFPVTIIGWFRGGNNVGWVQKLLLWLQHGNSVYISFFAVSIIFFCYFYTALVFSPKEMAENLKKSGAFVPGVRPGIQTSLYLENVVMRITLWGAVYITVICLIPELFSSILGAGLSLGGTSLLILVVVAMDFSTQVSSYRVSQQYEQLMKKYNRDIVS
;
A
#
# COMPACT_ATOMS: atom_id res chain seq x y z
N MET A 1 -6.29 21.62 21.27
CA MET A 1 -7.11 20.40 21.06
C MET A 1 -8.61 20.71 20.93
N ALA A 2 -9.21 21.57 21.74
CA ALA A 2 -10.64 21.90 21.65
C ALA A 2 -11.11 22.56 20.33
N ALA A 3 -10.27 23.41 19.71
CA ALA A 3 -10.57 24.03 18.42
C ALA A 3 -10.68 23.01 17.26
N ASN A 4 -9.96 21.88 17.35
CA ASN A 4 -10.05 20.83 16.35
C ASN A 4 -11.32 19.97 16.47
N GLN A 5 -11.90 19.83 17.66
CA GLN A 5 -13.11 19.04 17.85
C GLN A 5 -14.36 19.75 17.29
N HIS A 6 -14.48 21.07 17.48
CA HIS A 6 -15.56 21.85 16.88
C HIS A 6 -15.51 21.84 15.34
N LEU A 7 -14.29 21.86 14.78
CA LEU A 7 -14.06 21.84 13.33
C LEU A 7 -14.35 20.47 12.68
N VAL A 8 -14.14 19.37 13.41
CA VAL A 8 -14.51 18.02 12.94
C VAL A 8 -16.03 17.88 12.90
N LEU A 9 -16.74 18.40 13.88
CA LEU A 9 -18.21 18.40 13.90
C LEU A 9 -18.85 19.21 12.75
N GLU A 10 -18.19 20.28 12.29
CA GLU A 10 -18.65 21.04 11.11
C GLU A 10 -18.49 20.28 9.79
N LEU A 11 -17.44 19.44 9.65
CA LEU A 11 -17.27 18.57 8.48
C LEU A 11 -18.40 17.54 8.34
N PHE A 12 -18.89 17.02 9.47
CA PHE A 12 -20.04 16.10 9.46
C PHE A 12 -21.37 16.79 9.08
N LYS A 13 -21.43 18.12 9.11
CA LYS A 13 -22.60 18.90 8.62
C LYS A 13 -22.58 19.04 7.09
N SER A 14 -21.44 18.88 6.41
CA SER A 14 -21.39 18.91 4.95
C SER A 14 -21.88 17.59 4.37
N GLY A 15 -22.96 17.61 3.60
CA GLY A 15 -23.61 16.43 3.05
C GLY A 15 -22.69 15.59 2.17
N GLU A 16 -21.81 16.22 1.38
CA GLU A 16 -20.91 15.54 0.44
C GLU A 16 -19.82 14.75 1.17
N PHE A 17 -19.15 15.34 2.14
CA PHE A 17 -18.11 14.63 2.92
C PHE A 17 -18.70 13.44 3.68
N LYS A 18 -19.88 13.64 4.29
CA LYS A 18 -20.60 12.58 5.00
C LYS A 18 -20.95 11.41 4.07
N GLN A 19 -21.44 11.70 2.85
CA GLN A 19 -21.75 10.65 1.86
C GLN A 19 -20.50 9.85 1.45
N ARG A 20 -19.37 10.52 1.19
CA ARG A 20 -18.09 9.86 0.84
C ARG A 20 -17.57 9.01 1.99
N LEU A 21 -17.68 9.49 3.23
CA LEU A 21 -17.26 8.74 4.41
C LEU A 21 -18.16 7.52 4.66
N ILE A 22 -19.47 7.67 4.55
CA ILE A 22 -20.43 6.56 4.68
C ILE A 22 -20.17 5.50 3.60
N PHE A 23 -19.94 5.95 2.36
CA PHE A 23 -19.61 5.04 1.26
C PHE A 23 -18.33 4.23 1.55
N LEU A 24 -17.27 4.91 2.04
CA LEU A 24 -16.04 4.25 2.45
C LEU A 24 -16.27 3.19 3.53
N LEU A 25 -17.00 3.55 4.60
CA LEU A 25 -17.29 2.62 5.69
C LEU A 25 -18.15 1.43 5.22
N ALA A 26 -19.14 1.67 4.36
CA ALA A 26 -19.96 0.63 3.78
C ALA A 26 -19.13 -0.32 2.88
N ALA A 27 -18.22 0.22 2.08
CA ALA A 27 -17.32 -0.58 1.24
C ALA A 27 -16.38 -1.45 2.07
N LEU A 28 -15.80 -0.91 3.15
CA LEU A 28 -14.96 -1.68 4.07
C LEU A 28 -15.77 -2.75 4.83
N PHE A 29 -17.02 -2.48 5.15
CA PHE A 29 -17.91 -3.47 5.75
C PHE A 29 -18.22 -4.62 4.78
N VAL A 30 -18.50 -4.33 3.51
CA VAL A 30 -18.67 -5.35 2.46
C VAL A 30 -17.40 -6.19 2.29
N PHE A 31 -16.22 -5.55 2.26
CA PHE A 31 -14.94 -6.26 2.26
C PHE A 31 -14.84 -7.23 3.45
N ARG A 32 -15.22 -6.78 4.65
CA ARG A 32 -15.14 -7.62 5.85
C ARG A 32 -16.10 -8.80 5.82
N ILE A 33 -17.33 -8.62 5.33
CA ILE A 33 -18.29 -9.72 5.14
C ILE A 33 -17.70 -10.78 4.17
N GLY A 34 -17.21 -10.36 3.01
CA GLY A 34 -16.67 -11.29 2.03
C GLY A 34 -15.43 -12.05 2.51
N ALA A 35 -14.63 -11.46 3.41
CA ALA A 35 -13.50 -12.12 4.05
C ALA A 35 -13.92 -13.29 4.99
N HIS A 36 -15.20 -13.42 5.34
CA HIS A 36 -15.73 -14.49 6.20
C HIS A 36 -16.53 -15.55 5.41
N ILE A 37 -16.78 -15.34 4.13
CA ILE A 37 -17.52 -16.30 3.30
C ILE A 37 -16.52 -17.36 2.77
N PRO A 38 -16.53 -18.62 3.25
CA PRO A 38 -15.61 -19.63 2.78
C PRO A 38 -15.93 -20.08 1.36
N VAL A 39 -14.91 -20.55 0.64
CA VAL A 39 -15.10 -21.19 -0.66
C VAL A 39 -15.85 -22.49 -0.49
N PRO A 40 -16.86 -22.80 -1.34
CA PRO A 40 -17.62 -24.05 -1.25
C PRO A 40 -16.72 -25.28 -1.35
N GLY A 41 -17.00 -26.30 -0.52
CA GLY A 41 -16.31 -27.59 -0.55
C GLY A 41 -15.07 -27.71 0.31
N VAL A 42 -14.77 -26.73 1.15
CA VAL A 42 -13.67 -26.77 2.14
C VAL A 42 -14.25 -26.97 3.54
N ASP A 43 -13.64 -27.87 4.29
CA ASP A 43 -13.93 -28.02 5.74
C ASP A 43 -13.15 -26.92 6.49
N ALA A 44 -13.89 -25.93 6.97
CA ALA A 44 -13.32 -24.77 7.68
C ALA A 44 -12.68 -25.16 9.01
N ALA A 45 -13.18 -26.23 9.70
CA ALA A 45 -12.62 -26.65 10.96
C ALA A 45 -11.28 -27.35 10.77
N ALA A 46 -11.19 -28.29 9.85
CA ALA A 46 -9.94 -28.98 9.52
C ALA A 46 -8.87 -28.03 8.99
N LEU A 47 -9.28 -27.01 8.22
CA LEU A 47 -8.37 -26.01 7.70
C LEU A 47 -7.81 -25.10 8.81
N ASN A 48 -8.63 -24.67 9.75
CA ASN A 48 -8.20 -23.87 10.90
C ASN A 48 -7.19 -24.63 11.77
N ASP A 49 -7.44 -25.91 12.05
CA ASP A 49 -6.50 -26.78 12.78
C ASP A 49 -5.16 -26.91 12.04
N PHE A 50 -5.19 -27.02 10.70
CA PHE A 50 -3.97 -27.03 9.90
C PHE A 50 -3.18 -25.72 10.04
N TYR A 51 -3.85 -24.56 9.97
CA TYR A 51 -3.18 -23.26 10.11
C TYR A 51 -2.62 -23.04 11.52
N GLN A 52 -3.32 -23.45 12.57
CA GLN A 52 -2.83 -23.32 13.95
C GLN A 52 -1.59 -24.18 14.22
N ASN A 53 -1.51 -25.36 13.59
CA ASN A 53 -0.38 -26.27 13.72
C ASN A 53 0.77 -25.97 12.76
N SER A 54 0.56 -25.14 11.72
CA SER A 54 1.58 -24.80 10.76
C SER A 54 2.43 -23.63 11.25
N THR A 55 3.70 -23.88 11.54
CA THR A 55 4.72 -22.89 11.91
C THR A 55 5.28 -22.10 10.70
N ASN A 56 4.62 -22.17 9.55
CA ASN A 56 5.12 -21.53 8.31
C ASN A 56 4.91 -20.02 8.33
N GLY A 57 5.96 -19.25 8.59
CA GLY A 57 5.93 -17.78 8.61
C GLY A 57 5.41 -17.13 7.33
N ILE A 58 5.57 -17.78 6.16
CA ILE A 58 5.06 -17.30 4.86
C ILE A 58 3.53 -17.32 4.81
N LEU A 59 2.90 -18.40 5.30
CA LEU A 59 1.44 -18.50 5.34
C LEU A 59 0.82 -17.44 6.28
N ASN A 60 1.46 -17.21 7.41
CA ASN A 60 1.02 -16.18 8.37
C ASN A 60 1.12 -14.78 7.75
N MET A 61 2.16 -14.50 6.97
CA MET A 61 2.32 -13.23 6.28
C MET A 61 1.24 -13.01 5.20
N LEU A 62 0.98 -14.04 4.39
CA LEU A 62 -0.10 -14.00 3.39
C LEU A 62 -1.47 -13.82 4.06
N ASN A 63 -1.71 -14.52 5.17
CA ASN A 63 -2.95 -14.41 5.94
C ASN A 63 -3.14 -12.98 6.48
N MET A 64 -2.08 -12.34 6.92
CA MET A 64 -2.12 -10.96 7.40
C MET A 64 -2.47 -9.96 6.30
N PHE A 65 -1.88 -10.09 5.09
CA PHE A 65 -2.22 -9.23 3.94
C PHE A 65 -3.63 -9.47 3.43
N SER A 66 -4.16 -10.69 3.55
CA SER A 66 -5.52 -11.04 3.18
C SER A 66 -6.55 -10.73 4.27
N GLY A 67 -6.11 -10.24 5.44
CA GLY A 67 -6.99 -9.90 6.56
C GLY A 67 -7.65 -11.10 7.25
N GLY A 68 -6.93 -12.23 7.36
CA GLY A 68 -7.45 -13.47 7.92
C GLY A 68 -8.32 -14.29 6.95
N SER A 69 -8.38 -13.85 5.69
CA SER A 69 -9.20 -14.51 4.66
C SER A 69 -8.59 -15.82 4.18
N LEU A 70 -7.26 -15.96 4.25
CA LEU A 70 -6.57 -17.17 3.83
C LEU A 70 -6.75 -18.31 4.81
N GLU A 71 -6.72 -18.04 6.11
CA GLU A 71 -6.96 -19.02 7.18
C GLU A 71 -8.33 -19.70 7.10
N ARG A 72 -9.32 -18.95 6.63
CA ARG A 72 -10.69 -19.42 6.42
C ARG A 72 -10.96 -19.87 4.99
N PHE A 73 -9.96 -19.78 4.13
CA PHE A 73 -10.05 -20.00 2.69
C PHE A 73 -11.31 -19.34 2.09
N SER A 74 -11.46 -18.05 2.38
CA SER A 74 -12.62 -17.28 1.93
C SER A 74 -12.50 -16.90 0.44
N ILE A 75 -13.58 -16.34 -0.13
CA ILE A 75 -13.61 -15.83 -1.50
C ILE A 75 -12.49 -14.80 -1.73
N PHE A 76 -12.04 -14.10 -0.67
CA PHE A 76 -10.93 -13.14 -0.72
C PHE A 76 -9.59 -13.71 -0.23
N ALA A 77 -9.40 -15.04 -0.22
CA ALA A 77 -8.19 -15.66 0.30
C ALA A 77 -6.89 -15.19 -0.38
N ILE A 78 -6.90 -14.97 -1.70
CA ILE A 78 -5.76 -14.40 -2.45
C ILE A 78 -5.68 -12.87 -2.24
N GLY A 79 -6.79 -12.24 -1.87
CA GLY A 79 -6.87 -10.81 -1.65
C GLY A 79 -6.60 -9.99 -2.91
N ILE A 80 -5.94 -8.83 -2.74
CA ILE A 80 -5.63 -7.87 -3.81
C ILE A 80 -4.22 -8.08 -4.41
N MET A 81 -3.48 -9.11 -3.96
CA MET A 81 -2.11 -9.39 -4.38
C MET A 81 -1.94 -9.57 -5.89
N PRO A 82 -2.81 -10.33 -6.63
CA PRO A 82 -2.70 -10.47 -8.07
C PRO A 82 -2.80 -9.12 -8.80
N TYR A 83 -3.64 -8.22 -8.31
CA TYR A 83 -3.78 -6.88 -8.88
C TYR A 83 -2.52 -6.03 -8.65
N ILE A 84 -1.92 -6.08 -7.45
CA ILE A 84 -0.69 -5.36 -7.15
C ILE A 84 0.43 -5.84 -8.09
N SER A 85 0.61 -7.16 -8.21
CA SER A 85 1.61 -7.76 -9.09
C SER A 85 1.36 -7.39 -10.57
N ALA A 86 0.12 -7.44 -11.03
CA ALA A 86 -0.27 -7.02 -12.38
C ALA A 86 0.02 -5.54 -12.62
N SER A 87 -0.29 -4.69 -11.66
CA SER A 87 -0.03 -3.25 -11.75
C SER A 87 1.46 -2.95 -11.88
N ILE A 88 2.31 -3.67 -11.10
CA ILE A 88 3.78 -3.55 -11.21
C ILE A 88 4.24 -3.93 -12.61
N VAL A 89 3.82 -5.10 -13.10
CA VAL A 89 4.22 -5.60 -14.43
C VAL A 89 3.82 -4.63 -15.52
N VAL A 90 2.59 -4.13 -15.50
CA VAL A 90 2.10 -3.17 -16.52
C VAL A 90 2.78 -1.82 -16.39
N GLN A 91 3.08 -1.34 -15.18
CA GLN A 91 3.84 -0.10 -14.98
C GLN A 91 5.27 -0.22 -15.50
N LEU A 92 5.95 -1.33 -15.22
CA LEU A 92 7.28 -1.62 -15.78
C LEU A 92 7.23 -1.69 -17.31
N ALA A 93 6.26 -2.42 -17.87
CA ALA A 93 6.05 -2.53 -19.30
C ALA A 93 5.78 -1.16 -19.95
N SER A 94 5.05 -0.26 -19.28
CA SER A 94 4.75 1.08 -19.79
C SER A 94 5.97 2.00 -19.91
N GLU A 95 7.06 1.70 -19.21
CA GLU A 95 8.33 2.45 -19.37
C GLU A 95 9.25 1.82 -20.41
N ILE A 96 9.21 0.49 -20.58
CA ILE A 96 10.09 -0.26 -21.49
C ILE A 96 9.52 -0.28 -22.91
N ILE A 97 8.20 -0.48 -23.05
CA ILE A 97 7.55 -0.65 -24.35
C ILE A 97 7.15 0.72 -24.93
N PRO A 98 7.71 1.14 -26.09
CA PRO A 98 7.46 2.47 -26.65
C PRO A 98 5.98 2.78 -26.92
N THR A 99 5.19 1.77 -27.34
CA THR A 99 3.75 1.92 -27.59
C THR A 99 2.97 2.22 -26.32
N LEU A 100 3.27 1.56 -25.20
CA LEU A 100 2.62 1.82 -23.92
C LEU A 100 3.07 3.17 -23.35
N LYS A 101 4.33 3.56 -23.58
CA LYS A 101 4.86 4.87 -23.19
C LYS A 101 4.18 6.01 -23.96
N ALA A 102 3.85 5.81 -25.25
CA ALA A 102 3.06 6.76 -26.03
C ALA A 102 1.65 6.90 -25.46
N LEU A 103 0.97 5.78 -25.18
CA LEU A 103 -0.36 5.78 -24.55
C LEU A 103 -0.39 6.52 -23.20
N LYS A 104 0.67 6.38 -22.37
CA LYS A 104 0.77 7.12 -21.10
C LYS A 104 0.76 8.64 -21.30
N LYS A 105 1.28 9.14 -22.44
CA LYS A 105 1.30 10.57 -22.78
C LYS A 105 -0.03 11.08 -23.33
N GLU A 106 -0.94 10.21 -23.78
CA GLU A 106 -2.26 10.57 -24.30
C GLU A 106 -3.27 11.00 -23.23
N GLY A 107 -2.85 11.06 -21.96
CA GLY A 107 -3.67 11.52 -20.84
C GLY A 107 -4.75 10.51 -20.44
N GLU A 108 -6.00 10.94 -20.27
CA GLU A 108 -7.07 10.09 -19.74
C GLU A 108 -7.44 8.91 -20.67
N ALA A 109 -7.39 9.09 -21.97
CA ALA A 109 -7.69 8.03 -22.93
C ALA A 109 -6.68 6.89 -22.84
N GLY A 110 -5.40 7.22 -22.84
CA GLY A 110 -4.32 6.24 -22.69
C GLY A 110 -4.33 5.56 -21.31
N ARG A 111 -4.67 6.30 -20.25
CA ARG A 111 -4.80 5.74 -18.90
C ARG A 111 -5.89 4.67 -18.82
N LYS A 112 -7.04 4.87 -19.49
CA LYS A 112 -8.11 3.85 -19.56
C LYS A 112 -7.63 2.56 -20.23
N ILE A 113 -6.82 2.67 -21.28
CA ILE A 113 -6.26 1.49 -21.97
C ILE A 113 -5.25 0.75 -21.07
N ILE A 114 -4.37 1.48 -20.39
CA ILE A 114 -3.41 0.89 -19.45
C ILE A 114 -4.15 0.17 -18.30
N THR A 115 -5.20 0.76 -17.76
CA THR A 115 -6.05 0.13 -16.73
C THR A 115 -6.70 -1.16 -17.26
N LYS A 116 -7.15 -1.18 -18.52
CA LYS A 116 -7.69 -2.41 -19.17
C LYS A 116 -6.65 -3.52 -19.22
N TYR A 117 -5.40 -3.20 -19.60
CA TYR A 117 -4.31 -4.19 -19.59
C TYR A 117 -3.99 -4.67 -18.18
N THR A 118 -3.99 -3.79 -17.19
CA THR A 118 -3.80 -4.19 -15.78
C THR A 118 -4.89 -5.16 -15.32
N ARG A 119 -6.16 -4.90 -15.65
CA ARG A 119 -7.27 -5.81 -15.31
C ARG A 119 -7.12 -7.17 -15.99
N LEU A 120 -6.72 -7.22 -17.26
CA LEU A 120 -6.49 -8.47 -17.97
C LEU A 120 -5.33 -9.28 -17.35
N CYS A 121 -4.21 -8.62 -17.06
CA CYS A 121 -3.09 -9.21 -16.32
C CYS A 121 -3.52 -9.72 -14.95
N THR A 122 -4.37 -8.99 -14.24
CA THR A 122 -4.89 -9.40 -12.92
C THR A 122 -5.68 -10.70 -13.03
N VAL A 123 -6.57 -10.84 -14.02
CA VAL A 123 -7.32 -12.08 -14.25
C VAL A 123 -6.37 -13.25 -14.50
N PHE A 124 -5.38 -13.05 -15.35
CA PHE A 124 -4.39 -14.10 -15.65
C PHE A 124 -3.60 -14.52 -14.42
N LEU A 125 -3.08 -13.57 -13.64
CA LEU A 125 -2.34 -13.87 -12.41
C LEU A 125 -3.23 -14.47 -11.33
N ALA A 126 -4.47 -13.99 -11.19
CA ALA A 126 -5.44 -14.53 -10.24
C ALA A 126 -5.83 -15.98 -10.57
N THR A 127 -6.00 -16.33 -11.86
CA THR A 127 -6.27 -17.72 -12.26
C THR A 127 -5.08 -18.63 -11.95
N LEU A 128 -3.86 -18.19 -12.23
CA LEU A 128 -2.66 -18.95 -11.94
C LEU A 128 -2.49 -19.18 -10.44
N GLN A 129 -2.66 -18.14 -9.62
CA GLN A 129 -2.62 -18.26 -8.17
C GLN A 129 -3.80 -19.06 -7.62
N GLY A 130 -4.99 -18.97 -8.21
CA GLY A 130 -6.17 -19.73 -7.84
C GLY A 130 -6.00 -21.24 -8.05
N VAL A 131 -5.42 -21.64 -9.19
CA VAL A 131 -5.06 -23.04 -9.44
C VAL A 131 -4.08 -23.57 -8.41
N ALA A 132 -3.06 -22.77 -8.12
CA ALA A 132 -2.04 -23.16 -7.15
C ALA A 132 -2.59 -23.23 -5.71
N ALA A 133 -3.47 -22.32 -5.31
CA ALA A 133 -4.15 -22.34 -4.02
C ALA A 133 -5.09 -23.56 -3.89
N ALA A 134 -5.85 -23.88 -4.94
CA ALA A 134 -6.70 -25.08 -4.97
C ALA A 134 -5.88 -26.36 -4.83
N ALA A 135 -4.74 -26.44 -5.54
CA ALA A 135 -3.83 -27.59 -5.44
C ALA A 135 -3.27 -27.76 -4.02
N PHE A 136 -2.88 -26.65 -3.38
CA PHE A 136 -2.38 -26.65 -2.00
C PHE A 136 -3.43 -27.18 -1.01
N VAL A 137 -4.66 -26.64 -1.04
CA VAL A 137 -5.72 -27.04 -0.12
C VAL A 137 -6.16 -28.49 -0.35
N TYR A 138 -6.22 -28.92 -1.62
CA TYR A 138 -6.55 -30.31 -1.94
C TYR A 138 -5.55 -31.32 -1.35
N GLN A 139 -4.25 -31.00 -1.37
CA GLN A 139 -3.19 -31.86 -0.79
C GLN A 139 -3.27 -32.00 0.74
N GLN A 140 -3.94 -31.07 1.42
CA GLN A 140 -4.12 -31.15 2.87
C GLN A 140 -5.28 -32.05 3.30
N ASN A 141 -5.99 -32.71 2.35
CA ASN A 141 -7.14 -33.56 2.61
C ASN A 141 -8.29 -32.89 3.38
N VAL A 142 -8.46 -31.58 3.22
CA VAL A 142 -9.51 -30.75 3.85
C VAL A 142 -10.70 -30.50 2.92
N VAL A 143 -10.77 -31.23 1.80
CA VAL A 143 -11.79 -31.05 0.76
C VAL A 143 -12.84 -32.13 0.86
N VAL A 144 -14.12 -31.72 0.85
CA VAL A 144 -15.29 -32.63 1.01
C VAL A 144 -15.87 -33.04 -0.34
N ILE A 145 -15.62 -32.30 -1.42
CA ILE A 145 -16.17 -32.52 -2.77
C ILE A 145 -15.15 -33.15 -3.72
N GLY A 146 -15.61 -33.60 -4.89
CA GLY A 146 -14.74 -34.18 -5.92
C GLY A 146 -13.67 -33.24 -6.41
N GLN A 147 -12.51 -33.79 -6.82
CA GLN A 147 -11.34 -32.99 -7.21
C GLN A 147 -11.64 -31.97 -8.30
N ILE A 148 -12.27 -32.36 -9.39
CA ILE A 148 -12.54 -31.49 -10.54
C ILE A 148 -13.52 -30.37 -10.16
N GLU A 149 -14.57 -30.69 -9.42
CA GLU A 149 -15.57 -29.75 -8.94
C GLU A 149 -14.96 -28.72 -8.00
N PHE A 150 -14.08 -29.18 -7.10
CA PHE A 150 -13.36 -28.30 -6.18
C PHE A 150 -12.45 -27.33 -6.91
N TYR A 151 -11.60 -27.79 -7.85
CA TYR A 151 -10.72 -26.91 -8.60
C TYR A 151 -11.51 -25.87 -9.37
N PHE A 152 -12.58 -26.26 -10.06
CA PHE A 152 -13.39 -25.33 -10.86
C PHE A 152 -14.10 -24.29 -9.99
N SER A 153 -14.76 -24.70 -8.90
CA SER A 153 -15.44 -23.79 -7.98
C SER A 153 -14.45 -22.83 -7.30
N THR A 154 -13.31 -23.34 -6.83
CA THR A 154 -12.28 -22.54 -6.16
C THR A 154 -11.69 -21.48 -7.09
N ILE A 155 -11.31 -21.85 -8.32
CA ILE A 155 -10.73 -20.90 -9.26
C ILE A 155 -11.72 -19.78 -9.57
N ILE A 156 -12.98 -20.12 -9.86
CA ILE A 156 -14.01 -19.12 -10.17
C ILE A 156 -14.23 -18.20 -8.95
N CYS A 157 -14.36 -18.75 -7.75
CA CYS A 157 -14.58 -17.96 -6.53
C CYS A 157 -13.41 -17.01 -6.26
N LEU A 158 -12.18 -17.48 -6.33
CA LEU A 158 -11.00 -16.67 -6.03
C LEU A 158 -10.74 -15.57 -7.08
N VAL A 159 -10.90 -15.89 -8.36
CA VAL A 159 -10.77 -14.91 -9.44
C VAL A 159 -11.87 -13.85 -9.33
N THR A 160 -13.12 -14.26 -9.13
CA THR A 160 -14.23 -13.33 -8.95
C THR A 160 -14.02 -12.45 -7.71
N GLY A 161 -13.56 -13.03 -6.60
CA GLY A 161 -13.23 -12.32 -5.37
C GLY A 161 -12.15 -11.26 -5.59
N THR A 162 -11.07 -11.60 -6.27
CA THR A 162 -9.99 -10.65 -6.60
C THR A 162 -10.47 -9.52 -7.50
N MET A 163 -11.27 -9.84 -8.53
CA MET A 163 -11.83 -8.83 -9.43
C MET A 163 -12.82 -7.91 -8.73
N PHE A 164 -13.61 -8.47 -7.81
CA PHE A 164 -14.52 -7.68 -6.97
C PHE A 164 -13.76 -6.73 -6.04
N LEU A 165 -12.67 -7.19 -5.40
CA LEU A 165 -11.83 -6.34 -4.54
C LEU A 165 -11.15 -5.20 -5.33
N MET A 166 -10.67 -5.51 -6.53
CA MET A 166 -10.13 -4.49 -7.42
C MET A 166 -11.19 -3.43 -7.77
N TRP A 167 -12.39 -3.87 -8.20
CA TRP A 167 -13.50 -2.97 -8.50
C TRP A 167 -13.91 -2.14 -7.26
N LEU A 168 -13.99 -2.77 -6.08
CA LEU A 168 -14.31 -2.09 -4.83
C LEU A 168 -13.26 -1.01 -4.51
N GLY A 169 -11.97 -1.31 -4.68
CA GLY A 169 -10.88 -0.34 -4.51
C GLY A 169 -10.97 0.85 -5.47
N GLU A 170 -11.33 0.60 -6.73
CA GLU A 170 -11.59 1.66 -7.71
C GLU A 170 -12.80 2.52 -7.30
N GLN A 171 -13.91 1.92 -6.86
CA GLN A 171 -15.09 2.64 -6.39
C GLN A 171 -14.79 3.49 -5.15
N ILE A 172 -13.98 2.99 -4.19
CA ILE A 172 -13.55 3.77 -3.04
C ILE A 172 -12.72 4.98 -3.48
N THR A 173 -11.84 4.81 -4.46
CA THR A 173 -11.00 5.90 -4.98
C THR A 173 -11.83 6.96 -5.70
N GLU A 174 -12.87 6.58 -6.45
CA GLU A 174 -13.72 7.50 -7.21
C GLU A 174 -14.77 8.22 -6.33
N ARG A 175 -15.44 7.48 -5.46
CA ARG A 175 -16.61 7.96 -4.69
C ARG A 175 -16.34 8.17 -3.20
N GLY A 176 -15.25 7.59 -2.68
CA GLY A 176 -14.85 7.70 -1.28
C GLY A 176 -13.83 8.80 -1.03
N ILE A 177 -12.97 8.57 -0.05
CA ILE A 177 -11.87 9.44 0.34
C ILE A 177 -10.61 8.57 0.33
N GLY A 178 -9.61 8.98 -0.43
CA GLY A 178 -8.32 8.31 -0.42
C GLY A 178 -8.10 7.29 -1.55
N ASN A 179 -6.95 6.63 -1.49
CA ASN A 179 -6.64 5.52 -2.37
C ASN A 179 -7.32 4.25 -1.86
N GLY A 180 -8.37 3.78 -2.57
CA GLY A 180 -9.20 2.66 -2.14
C GLY A 180 -8.41 1.36 -1.97
N ILE A 181 -7.41 1.11 -2.81
CA ILE A 181 -6.57 -0.09 -2.73
C ILE A 181 -5.76 -0.09 -1.44
N SER A 182 -5.10 1.03 -1.12
CA SER A 182 -4.34 1.19 0.12
C SER A 182 -5.23 1.05 1.36
N LEU A 183 -6.45 1.57 1.30
CA LEU A 183 -7.42 1.47 2.39
C LEU A 183 -7.92 0.03 2.60
N ILE A 184 -8.13 -0.74 1.54
CA ILE A 184 -8.49 -2.18 1.65
C ILE A 184 -7.33 -2.97 2.27
N ILE A 185 -6.08 -2.71 1.86
CA ILE A 185 -4.90 -3.35 2.44
C ILE A 185 -4.79 -2.98 3.93
N MET A 186 -4.93 -1.70 4.26
CA MET A 186 -4.92 -1.22 5.64
C MET A 186 -6.02 -1.89 6.48
N ALA A 187 -7.24 -2.03 5.94
CA ALA A 187 -8.34 -2.69 6.64
C ALA A 187 -8.07 -4.19 6.85
N GLY A 188 -7.42 -4.86 5.89
CA GLY A 188 -6.94 -6.22 6.02
C GLY A 188 -5.95 -6.36 7.18
N ILE A 189 -4.91 -5.53 7.20
CA ILE A 189 -3.90 -5.52 8.26
C ILE A 189 -4.52 -5.18 9.62
N ALA A 190 -5.38 -4.17 9.67
CA ALA A 190 -6.06 -3.74 10.90
C ALA A 190 -6.92 -4.86 11.51
N SER A 191 -7.49 -5.73 10.69
CA SER A 191 -8.27 -6.88 11.16
C SER A 191 -7.44 -7.94 11.89
N GLY A 192 -6.13 -7.99 11.65
CA GLY A 192 -5.18 -8.85 12.36
C GLY A 192 -4.73 -8.30 13.74
N ILE A 193 -4.98 -7.02 14.01
CA ILE A 193 -4.55 -6.39 15.28
C ILE A 193 -5.11 -7.10 16.52
N PRO A 194 -6.41 -7.48 16.60
CA PRO A 194 -6.94 -8.19 17.78
C PRO A 194 -6.21 -9.49 18.07
N PHE A 195 -5.86 -10.24 17.01
CA PHE A 195 -5.08 -11.47 17.16
C PHE A 195 -3.65 -11.18 17.63
N GLY A 196 -3.00 -10.15 17.07
CA GLY A 196 -1.69 -9.70 17.53
C GLY A 196 -1.69 -9.26 19.00
N VAL A 197 -2.76 -8.58 19.45
CA VAL A 197 -2.92 -8.20 20.87
C VAL A 197 -3.09 -9.43 21.77
N SER A 198 -3.85 -10.46 21.34
CA SER A 198 -3.99 -11.69 22.11
C SER A 198 -2.65 -12.44 22.28
N GLN A 199 -1.87 -12.54 21.21
CA GLN A 199 -0.52 -13.10 21.26
C GLN A 199 0.40 -12.31 22.20
N PHE A 200 0.34 -10.97 22.11
CA PHE A 200 1.09 -10.08 22.98
C PHE A 200 0.74 -10.29 24.47
N LEU A 201 -0.55 -10.45 24.81
CA LEU A 201 -1.00 -10.73 26.16
C LEU A 201 -0.42 -12.06 26.69
N ASN A 202 -0.33 -13.09 25.87
CA ASN A 202 0.30 -14.36 26.22
C ASN A 202 1.80 -14.20 26.50
N VAL A 203 2.51 -13.34 25.75
CA VAL A 203 3.90 -13.02 26.02
C VAL A 203 4.03 -12.21 27.34
N ALA A 204 3.10 -11.28 27.58
CA ALA A 204 3.09 -10.46 28.79
C ALA A 204 2.87 -11.27 30.07
N THR A 205 2.05 -12.32 30.03
CA THR A 205 1.85 -13.22 31.17
C THR A 205 3.09 -14.04 31.48
N ASN A 206 3.91 -14.38 30.48
CA ASN A 206 5.11 -15.18 30.66
C ASN A 206 6.34 -14.31 31.03
N ASN A 207 6.50 -13.12 30.44
CA ASN A 207 7.62 -12.23 30.62
C ASN A 207 7.23 -10.74 30.48
N LEU A 208 6.92 -10.10 31.61
CA LEU A 208 6.51 -8.69 31.63
C LEU A 208 7.59 -7.74 31.05
N ALA A 209 8.87 -8.03 31.29
CA ALA A 209 9.96 -7.22 30.77
C ALA A 209 10.03 -7.24 29.23
N LEU A 210 9.87 -8.41 28.61
CA LEU A 210 9.78 -8.54 27.15
C LEU A 210 8.57 -7.82 26.58
N ALA A 211 7.43 -7.90 27.24
CA ALA A 211 6.23 -7.20 26.82
C ALA A 211 6.42 -5.68 26.81
N LEU A 212 7.05 -5.11 27.84
CA LEU A 212 7.37 -3.68 27.90
C LEU A 212 8.32 -3.25 26.78
N ILE A 213 9.35 -4.05 26.48
CA ILE A 213 10.30 -3.76 25.39
C ILE A 213 9.55 -3.73 24.03
N VAL A 214 8.65 -4.69 23.80
CA VAL A 214 7.84 -4.75 22.57
C VAL A 214 6.96 -3.51 22.44
N VAL A 215 6.23 -3.10 23.49
CA VAL A 215 5.38 -1.91 23.44
C VAL A 215 6.20 -0.65 23.15
N ILE A 216 7.31 -0.48 23.87
CA ILE A 216 8.20 0.69 23.68
C ILE A 216 8.75 0.70 22.24
N SER A 217 9.17 -0.46 21.72
CA SER A 217 9.69 -0.56 20.35
C SER A 217 8.63 -0.22 19.30
N VAL A 218 7.39 -0.70 19.43
CA VAL A 218 6.29 -0.38 18.52
C VAL A 218 5.96 1.12 18.56
N LEU A 219 5.84 1.71 19.75
CA LEU A 219 5.58 3.14 19.89
C LEU A 219 6.71 3.99 19.30
N PHE A 220 7.95 3.57 19.50
CA PHE A 220 9.12 4.23 18.93
C PHE A 220 9.13 4.15 17.40
N LEU A 221 8.82 2.99 16.82
CA LEU A 221 8.69 2.82 15.38
C LEU A 221 7.60 3.70 14.81
N VAL A 222 6.41 3.72 15.43
CA VAL A 222 5.31 4.60 15.00
C VAL A 222 5.73 6.07 15.03
N TYR A 223 6.41 6.50 16.10
CA TYR A 223 6.93 7.87 16.21
C TYR A 223 7.90 8.22 15.07
N ILE A 224 8.85 7.32 14.79
CA ILE A 224 9.81 7.51 13.69
C ILE A 224 9.08 7.59 12.34
N VAL A 225 8.13 6.70 12.07
CA VAL A 225 7.36 6.71 10.82
C VAL A 225 6.62 8.04 10.64
N VAL A 226 5.91 8.50 11.66
CA VAL A 226 5.19 9.78 11.62
C VAL A 226 6.14 10.96 11.42
N TYR A 227 7.30 10.95 12.07
CA TYR A 227 8.30 12.01 11.93
C TYR A 227 8.87 12.09 10.51
N PHE A 228 9.31 10.97 9.95
CA PHE A 228 9.89 10.93 8.60
C PHE A 228 8.85 11.18 7.50
N GLU A 229 7.62 10.69 7.66
CA GLU A 229 6.57 10.86 6.66
C GLU A 229 6.03 12.30 6.63
N SER A 230 6.06 13.01 7.76
CA SER A 230 5.74 14.44 7.83
C SER A 230 6.89 15.33 7.33
N ALA A 231 8.10 14.80 7.24
CA ALA A 231 9.27 15.57 6.84
C ALA A 231 9.21 15.98 5.35
N GLN A 232 9.40 17.28 5.11
CA GLN A 232 9.35 17.86 3.77
C GLN A 232 10.56 18.77 3.53
N ARG A 233 11.21 18.62 2.37
CA ARG A 233 12.19 19.58 1.90
C ARG A 233 11.50 20.67 1.11
N LYS A 234 11.57 21.91 1.57
CA LYS A 234 11.00 23.09 0.92
C LYS A 234 12.06 23.75 0.03
N ILE A 235 11.82 23.79 -1.29
CA ILE A 235 12.67 24.50 -2.25
C ILE A 235 12.06 25.88 -2.47
N PRO A 236 12.80 27.00 -2.22
CA PRO A 236 12.28 28.34 -2.47
C PRO A 236 12.08 28.56 -3.96
N VAL A 237 10.95 29.16 -4.32
CA VAL A 237 10.58 29.51 -5.70
C VAL A 237 10.13 30.97 -5.73
N HIS A 238 10.69 31.76 -6.64
CA HIS A 238 10.31 33.15 -6.86
C HIS A 238 9.53 33.32 -8.16
N TYR A 239 8.53 34.20 -8.14
CA TYR A 239 7.74 34.57 -9.32
C TYR A 239 8.20 35.94 -9.84
N ALA A 240 8.51 36.05 -11.14
CA ALA A 240 9.00 37.30 -11.76
C ALA A 240 7.97 38.44 -11.74
N ARG A 241 6.66 38.12 -11.57
CA ARG A 241 5.57 39.09 -11.71
C ARG A 241 5.26 39.92 -10.46
N ASN A 242 5.94 39.69 -9.33
CA ASN A 242 5.56 40.28 -8.03
C ASN A 242 6.41 41.51 -7.63
N SER A 243 7.15 42.18 -8.54
CA SER A 243 7.99 43.34 -8.16
C SER A 243 7.22 44.64 -7.96
N ASN A 244 5.92 44.74 -8.34
CA ASN A 244 5.17 46.01 -8.30
C ASN A 244 4.03 46.10 -7.29
N SER A 245 3.76 45.10 -6.50
CA SER A 245 2.77 45.20 -5.40
C SER A 245 3.48 45.49 -4.08
N GLN A 246 3.61 46.72 -3.71
CA GLN A 246 4.17 47.26 -2.45
C GLN A 246 3.40 46.84 -1.18
N GLY A 247 2.60 45.78 -1.20
CA GLY A 247 1.77 45.36 -0.07
C GLY A 247 1.87 43.93 0.40
N PHE A 248 2.50 43.02 -0.34
CA PHE A 248 2.62 41.62 0.04
C PHE A 248 4.09 41.15 0.05
N LEU A 249 4.84 41.72 0.99
CA LEU A 249 6.15 41.20 1.37
C LEU A 249 6.00 39.76 1.87
N GLY A 250 6.38 38.81 0.98
CA GLY A 250 7.12 37.67 1.44
C GLY A 250 6.39 36.46 1.97
N LYS A 251 5.30 35.96 1.38
CA LYS A 251 5.15 34.52 1.35
C LYS A 251 6.01 33.98 0.21
N SER A 252 7.29 33.69 0.52
CA SER A 252 8.13 32.92 -0.37
C SER A 252 7.41 31.61 -0.66
N ASN A 253 6.94 31.46 -1.91
CA ASN A 253 6.34 30.21 -2.33
C ASN A 253 7.43 29.14 -2.32
N HIS A 254 7.18 28.07 -1.59
CA HIS A 254 8.08 26.94 -1.52
C HIS A 254 7.45 25.75 -2.24
N LEU A 255 8.28 25.02 -2.96
CA LEU A 255 7.91 23.73 -3.52
C LEU A 255 8.20 22.66 -2.46
N PRO A 256 7.17 22.05 -1.84
CA PRO A 256 7.39 21.03 -0.83
C PRO A 256 7.63 19.66 -1.50
N PHE A 257 8.76 19.03 -1.19
CA PHE A 257 9.06 17.65 -1.56
C PHE A 257 9.00 16.80 -0.30
N LYS A 258 8.12 15.78 -0.27
CA LYS A 258 8.11 14.80 0.82
C LYS A 258 9.43 14.03 0.84
N LEU A 259 9.94 13.70 2.03
CA LEU A 259 11.16 12.88 2.16
C LEU A 259 10.92 11.48 1.58
N ASN A 260 9.75 10.92 1.81
CA ASN A 260 9.29 9.70 1.19
C ASN A 260 8.30 10.04 0.05
N MET A 261 8.81 10.19 -1.18
CA MET A 261 7.97 10.44 -2.36
C MET A 261 7.29 9.17 -2.87
N ALA A 262 7.87 8.02 -2.58
CA ALA A 262 7.37 6.72 -3.03
C ALA A 262 6.25 6.15 -2.13
N GLY A 263 6.08 6.68 -0.91
CA GLY A 263 5.07 6.23 0.04
C GLY A 263 5.27 4.78 0.48
N VAL A 264 4.18 4.04 0.63
CA VAL A 264 4.17 2.61 1.02
C VAL A 264 4.31 1.64 -0.14
N ILE A 265 4.35 2.13 -1.38
CA ILE A 265 4.32 1.29 -2.57
C ILE A 265 5.57 0.41 -2.72
N PRO A 266 6.82 0.90 -2.51
CA PRO A 266 8.01 0.08 -2.65
C PRO A 266 8.07 -1.15 -1.74
N PRO A 267 7.77 -1.08 -0.44
CA PRO A 267 7.68 -2.27 0.42
C PRO A 267 6.62 -3.28 -0.04
N ILE A 268 5.46 -2.79 -0.52
CA ILE A 268 4.41 -3.66 -1.05
C ILE A 268 4.88 -4.36 -2.33
N PHE A 269 5.61 -3.66 -3.20
CA PHE A 269 6.17 -4.24 -4.42
C PHE A 269 7.26 -5.25 -4.10
N ALA A 270 8.18 -4.93 -3.18
CA ALA A 270 9.23 -5.84 -2.75
C ALA A 270 8.66 -7.13 -2.17
N SER A 271 7.68 -7.03 -1.26
CA SER A 271 7.01 -8.19 -0.68
C SER A 271 6.25 -9.00 -1.75
N SER A 272 5.53 -8.36 -2.67
CA SER A 272 4.78 -9.04 -3.72
C SER A 272 5.68 -9.82 -4.67
N ILE A 273 6.83 -9.27 -5.08
CA ILE A 273 7.78 -9.95 -5.96
C ILE A 273 8.43 -11.15 -5.28
N ILE A 274 8.69 -11.08 -3.97
CA ILE A 274 9.26 -12.21 -3.23
C ILE A 274 8.19 -13.28 -2.98
N LEU A 275 7.01 -12.87 -2.56
CA LEU A 275 5.92 -13.79 -2.22
C LEU A 275 5.37 -14.53 -3.44
N PHE A 276 5.29 -13.87 -4.61
CA PHE A 276 4.71 -14.47 -5.80
C PHE A 276 5.39 -15.77 -6.25
N PRO A 277 6.73 -15.86 -6.48
CA PRO A 277 7.39 -17.10 -6.80
C PRO A 277 7.33 -18.12 -5.67
N VAL A 278 7.49 -17.67 -4.43
CA VAL A 278 7.49 -18.55 -3.25
C VAL A 278 6.14 -19.24 -3.07
N THR A 279 5.02 -18.51 -3.26
CA THR A 279 3.67 -19.08 -3.17
C THR A 279 3.42 -20.06 -4.30
N ILE A 280 3.76 -19.73 -5.54
CA ILE A 280 3.59 -20.64 -6.67
C ILE A 280 4.38 -21.92 -6.44
N ILE A 281 5.67 -21.84 -6.13
CA ILE A 281 6.52 -23.00 -5.88
C ILE A 281 6.00 -23.81 -4.69
N GLY A 282 5.60 -23.16 -3.61
CA GLY A 282 5.07 -23.80 -2.41
C GLY A 282 3.77 -24.57 -2.68
N TRP A 283 2.91 -24.06 -3.55
CA TRP A 283 1.63 -24.66 -3.88
C TRP A 283 1.74 -25.79 -4.91
N PHE A 284 2.69 -25.73 -5.85
CA PHE A 284 2.94 -26.82 -6.79
C PHE A 284 3.80 -27.97 -6.22
N ARG A 285 4.16 -27.95 -4.95
CA ARG A 285 5.07 -28.91 -4.29
C ARG A 285 4.56 -30.36 -4.16
N GLY A 286 3.47 -30.71 -4.79
CA GLY A 286 2.77 -31.98 -4.66
C GLY A 286 3.41 -33.21 -5.28
N GLY A 287 4.74 -33.40 -5.22
CA GLY A 287 5.20 -34.74 -5.61
C GLY A 287 6.67 -34.97 -5.96
N ASN A 288 7.46 -33.98 -6.32
CA ASN A 288 8.85 -34.22 -6.65
C ASN A 288 9.80 -33.36 -5.79
N ASN A 289 10.60 -34.03 -4.95
CA ASN A 289 11.68 -33.45 -4.15
C ASN A 289 12.83 -32.98 -5.08
N VAL A 290 12.63 -31.88 -5.78
CA VAL A 290 13.72 -31.24 -6.51
C VAL A 290 14.55 -30.48 -5.49
N GLY A 291 15.70 -31.04 -5.09
CA GLY A 291 16.50 -30.55 -3.96
C GLY A 291 16.94 -29.09 -4.05
N TRP A 292 17.04 -28.53 -5.26
CA TRP A 292 17.36 -27.10 -5.44
C TRP A 292 16.17 -26.18 -5.11
N VAL A 293 14.94 -26.59 -5.43
CA VAL A 293 13.72 -25.85 -5.09
C VAL A 293 13.54 -25.77 -3.57
N GLN A 294 13.82 -26.86 -2.88
CA GLN A 294 13.75 -26.94 -1.42
C GLN A 294 14.78 -26.01 -0.76
N LYS A 295 16.01 -25.97 -1.29
CA LYS A 295 17.05 -25.01 -0.85
C LYS A 295 16.64 -23.56 -1.09
N LEU A 296 16.04 -23.26 -2.23
CA LEU A 296 15.59 -21.92 -2.59
C LEU A 296 14.45 -21.45 -1.65
N LEU A 297 13.49 -22.32 -1.34
CA LEU A 297 12.44 -22.05 -0.36
C LEU A 297 13.00 -21.82 1.04
N LEU A 298 13.99 -22.61 1.47
CA LEU A 298 14.67 -22.41 2.76
C LEU A 298 15.40 -21.06 2.82
N TRP A 299 16.07 -20.65 1.74
CA TRP A 299 16.75 -19.36 1.68
C TRP A 299 15.80 -18.16 1.68
N LEU A 300 14.62 -18.31 1.06
CA LEU A 300 13.58 -17.28 1.03
C LEU A 300 12.63 -17.36 2.23
N GLN A 301 12.89 -18.24 3.18
CA GLN A 301 12.10 -18.32 4.40
C GLN A 301 12.31 -17.09 5.27
N HIS A 302 11.22 -16.61 5.87
CA HIS A 302 11.21 -15.47 6.80
C HIS A 302 12.24 -15.67 7.93
N GLY A 303 12.99 -14.61 8.26
CA GLY A 303 14.04 -14.68 9.28
C GLY A 303 15.42 -15.14 8.79
N ASN A 304 15.56 -15.60 7.54
CA ASN A 304 16.87 -15.95 6.99
C ASN A 304 17.62 -14.69 6.50
N SER A 305 18.92 -14.63 6.73
CA SER A 305 19.78 -13.50 6.32
C SER A 305 19.71 -13.22 4.82
N VAL A 306 19.55 -14.26 3.98
CA VAL A 306 19.41 -14.12 2.52
C VAL A 306 18.11 -13.42 2.16
N TYR A 307 17.00 -13.81 2.78
CA TYR A 307 15.69 -13.15 2.62
C TYR A 307 15.78 -11.67 3.00
N ILE A 308 16.33 -11.36 4.20
CA ILE A 308 16.47 -10.00 4.71
C ILE A 308 17.29 -9.13 3.75
N SER A 309 18.42 -9.64 3.25
CA SER A 309 19.29 -8.93 2.31
C SER A 309 18.58 -8.68 0.98
N PHE A 310 17.93 -9.69 0.43
CA PHE A 310 17.20 -9.58 -0.84
C PHE A 310 16.00 -8.62 -0.73
N PHE A 311 15.30 -8.67 0.39
CA PHE A 311 14.19 -7.76 0.67
C PHE A 311 14.65 -6.31 0.79
N ALA A 312 15.76 -6.05 1.50
CA ALA A 312 16.36 -4.72 1.62
C ALA A 312 16.76 -4.13 0.25
N VAL A 313 17.47 -4.93 -0.57
CA VAL A 313 17.87 -4.52 -1.93
C VAL A 313 16.64 -4.25 -2.80
N SER A 314 15.61 -5.09 -2.71
CA SER A 314 14.36 -4.91 -3.46
C SER A 314 13.64 -3.63 -3.07
N ILE A 315 13.55 -3.30 -1.77
CA ILE A 315 12.94 -2.04 -1.31
C ILE A 315 13.69 -0.84 -1.89
N ILE A 316 15.03 -0.82 -1.79
CA ILE A 316 15.84 0.28 -2.31
C ILE A 316 15.63 0.43 -3.82
N PHE A 317 15.68 -0.67 -4.56
CA PHE A 317 15.45 -0.68 -6.00
C PHE A 317 14.06 -0.09 -6.36
N PHE A 318 13.01 -0.55 -5.70
CA PHE A 318 11.65 -0.06 -5.95
C PHE A 318 11.43 1.38 -5.51
N CYS A 319 12.12 1.87 -4.47
CA CYS A 319 12.08 3.28 -4.10
C CYS A 319 12.60 4.17 -5.23
N TYR A 320 13.75 3.86 -5.80
CA TYR A 320 14.30 4.61 -6.92
C TYR A 320 13.45 4.46 -8.18
N PHE A 321 13.06 3.24 -8.49
CA PHE A 321 12.24 2.96 -9.66
C PHE A 321 10.91 3.70 -9.62
N TYR A 322 10.18 3.62 -8.51
CA TYR A 322 8.88 4.27 -8.36
C TYR A 322 9.00 5.79 -8.36
N THR A 323 10.01 6.34 -7.70
CA THR A 323 10.25 7.78 -7.72
C THR A 323 10.53 8.28 -9.14
N ALA A 324 11.35 7.56 -9.92
CA ALA A 324 11.62 7.90 -11.32
C ALA A 324 10.37 7.82 -12.21
N LEU A 325 9.43 6.93 -11.87
CA LEU A 325 8.19 6.73 -12.62
C LEU A 325 7.14 7.81 -12.35
N VAL A 326 7.06 8.26 -11.08
CA VAL A 326 6.06 9.25 -10.63
C VAL A 326 6.52 10.68 -10.86
N PHE A 327 7.81 10.94 -10.72
CA PHE A 327 8.37 12.27 -10.80
C PHE A 327 9.05 12.52 -12.14
N SER A 328 8.52 13.49 -12.91
CA SER A 328 9.11 13.96 -14.17
C SER A 328 9.76 15.34 -13.94
N PRO A 329 11.11 15.41 -13.74
CA PRO A 329 11.80 16.68 -13.51
C PRO A 329 11.66 17.67 -14.68
N LYS A 330 11.59 17.14 -15.91
CA LYS A 330 11.45 17.96 -17.13
C LYS A 330 10.11 18.70 -17.19
N GLU A 331 9.02 17.97 -16.97
CA GLU A 331 7.67 18.54 -16.96
C GLU A 331 7.49 19.57 -15.84
N MET A 332 8.05 19.29 -14.66
CA MET A 332 8.03 20.21 -13.53
C MET A 332 8.80 21.51 -13.86
N ALA A 333 10.00 21.42 -14.44
CA ALA A 333 10.80 22.56 -14.84
C ALA A 333 10.11 23.39 -15.95
N GLU A 334 9.43 22.75 -16.90
CA GLU A 334 8.65 23.44 -17.93
C GLU A 334 7.42 24.14 -17.34
N ASN A 335 6.71 23.51 -16.40
CA ASN A 335 5.57 24.11 -15.73
C ASN A 335 5.99 25.32 -14.89
N LEU A 336 7.12 25.25 -14.18
CA LEU A 336 7.71 26.41 -13.49
C LEU A 336 8.04 27.53 -14.47
N LYS A 337 8.67 27.22 -15.61
CA LYS A 337 8.99 28.21 -16.65
C LYS A 337 7.72 28.84 -17.22
N LYS A 338 6.69 28.08 -17.54
CA LYS A 338 5.40 28.57 -18.07
C LYS A 338 4.67 29.48 -17.06
N SER A 339 4.75 29.18 -15.76
CA SER A 339 4.17 30.01 -14.70
C SER A 339 5.01 31.25 -14.34
N GLY A 340 6.15 31.47 -14.99
CA GLY A 340 7.07 32.58 -14.68
C GLY A 340 7.78 32.41 -13.34
N ALA A 341 7.82 31.19 -12.81
CA ALA A 341 8.49 30.86 -11.56
C ALA A 341 9.91 30.34 -11.80
N PHE A 342 10.85 30.69 -10.93
CA PHE A 342 12.23 30.24 -11.02
C PHE A 342 12.80 29.92 -9.65
N VAL A 343 13.77 29.00 -9.62
CA VAL A 343 14.55 28.66 -8.43
C VAL A 343 15.74 29.64 -8.34
N PRO A 344 15.95 30.31 -7.20
CA PRO A 344 17.08 31.24 -7.04
C PRO A 344 18.41 30.53 -7.31
N GLY A 345 19.27 31.18 -8.11
CA GLY A 345 20.60 30.67 -8.46
C GLY A 345 20.63 29.60 -9.58
N VAL A 346 19.47 29.20 -10.14
CA VAL A 346 19.40 28.19 -11.22
C VAL A 346 18.68 28.79 -12.45
N ARG A 347 19.26 28.64 -13.65
CA ARG A 347 18.64 29.14 -14.88
C ARG A 347 17.36 28.35 -15.19
N PRO A 348 16.23 29.04 -15.53
CA PRO A 348 14.97 28.34 -15.89
C PRO A 348 15.14 27.41 -17.10
N GLY A 349 14.53 26.26 -17.06
CA GLY A 349 14.55 25.24 -18.13
C GLY A 349 15.39 24.00 -17.78
N ILE A 350 16.31 23.60 -18.67
CA ILE A 350 17.07 22.33 -18.53
C ILE A 350 17.89 22.28 -17.24
N GLN A 351 18.51 23.40 -16.83
CA GLN A 351 19.30 23.42 -15.59
C GLN A 351 18.43 23.26 -14.35
N THR A 352 17.21 23.82 -14.34
CA THR A 352 16.24 23.60 -13.28
C THR A 352 15.81 22.13 -13.22
N SER A 353 15.62 21.48 -14.38
CA SER A 353 15.32 20.04 -14.44
C SER A 353 16.42 19.20 -13.80
N LEU A 354 17.69 19.43 -14.17
CA LEU A 354 18.86 18.73 -13.60
C LEU A 354 19.01 18.98 -12.09
N TYR A 355 18.78 20.21 -11.65
CA TYR A 355 18.80 20.55 -10.22
C TYR A 355 17.72 19.78 -9.45
N LEU A 356 16.47 19.76 -9.94
CA LEU A 356 15.36 19.05 -9.32
C LEU A 356 15.62 17.53 -9.29
N GLU A 357 16.16 16.98 -10.38
CA GLU A 357 16.53 15.55 -10.46
C GLU A 357 17.55 15.19 -9.39
N ASN A 358 18.63 15.98 -9.25
CA ASN A 358 19.65 15.75 -8.22
C ASN A 358 19.09 15.85 -6.79
N VAL A 359 18.19 16.81 -6.54
CA VAL A 359 17.54 16.97 -5.24
C VAL A 359 16.66 15.75 -4.94
N VAL A 360 15.85 15.32 -5.90
CA VAL A 360 14.95 14.17 -5.74
C VAL A 360 15.75 12.88 -5.53
N MET A 361 16.82 12.64 -6.30
CA MET A 361 17.68 11.48 -6.11
C MET A 361 18.26 11.39 -4.68
N ARG A 362 18.73 12.53 -4.15
CA ARG A 362 19.27 12.58 -2.77
C ARG A 362 18.19 12.34 -1.72
N ILE A 363 17.00 12.90 -1.92
CA ILE A 363 15.86 12.69 -1.02
C ILE A 363 15.42 11.22 -1.05
N THR A 364 15.33 10.62 -2.25
CA THR A 364 14.96 9.21 -2.42
C THR A 364 15.93 8.26 -1.73
N LEU A 365 17.23 8.57 -1.72
CA LEU A 365 18.21 7.77 -0.98
C LEU A 365 17.89 7.71 0.51
N TRP A 366 17.67 8.86 1.15
CA TRP A 366 17.29 8.91 2.56
C TRP A 366 15.95 8.27 2.84
N GLY A 367 14.97 8.46 1.94
CA GLY A 367 13.67 7.78 2.00
C GLY A 367 13.80 6.26 1.89
N ALA A 368 14.62 5.77 0.96
CA ALA A 368 14.85 4.34 0.79
C ALA A 368 15.52 3.69 2.01
N VAL A 369 16.57 4.34 2.56
CA VAL A 369 17.23 3.86 3.79
C VAL A 369 16.24 3.83 4.96
N TYR A 370 15.48 4.89 5.14
CA TYR A 370 14.46 4.98 6.18
C TYR A 370 13.44 3.83 6.08
N ILE A 371 12.83 3.63 4.91
CA ILE A 371 11.83 2.57 4.68
C ILE A 371 12.44 1.20 4.94
N THR A 372 13.65 0.96 4.43
CA THR A 372 14.35 -0.32 4.61
C THR A 372 14.58 -0.61 6.10
N VAL A 373 15.07 0.36 6.86
CA VAL A 373 15.31 0.22 8.30
C VAL A 373 14.00 -0.08 9.04
N ILE A 374 12.92 0.66 8.76
CA ILE A 374 11.61 0.44 9.41
C ILE A 374 11.04 -0.94 9.10
N CYS A 375 11.19 -1.42 7.86
CA CYS A 375 10.70 -2.74 7.48
C CYS A 375 11.52 -3.88 8.12
N LEU A 376 12.83 -3.69 8.29
CA LEU A 376 13.74 -4.73 8.80
C LEU A 376 13.76 -4.81 10.33
N ILE A 377 13.56 -3.72 11.05
CA ILE A 377 13.63 -3.72 12.53
C ILE A 377 12.70 -4.77 13.16
N PRO A 378 11.38 -4.82 12.87
CA PRO A 378 10.50 -5.82 13.45
C PRO A 378 10.85 -7.25 13.06
N GLU A 379 11.40 -7.44 11.84
CA GLU A 379 11.87 -8.72 11.33
C GLU A 379 13.05 -9.25 12.18
N LEU A 380 14.00 -8.37 12.46
CA LEU A 380 15.13 -8.68 13.34
C LEU A 380 14.67 -8.95 14.78
N PHE A 381 13.71 -8.19 15.29
CA PHE A 381 13.14 -8.44 16.61
C PHE A 381 12.44 -9.79 16.71
N SER A 382 11.68 -10.16 15.69
CA SER A 382 10.99 -11.45 15.63
C SER A 382 11.97 -12.61 15.60
N SER A 383 13.10 -12.49 14.89
CA SER A 383 14.14 -13.53 14.81
C SER A 383 14.93 -13.68 16.12
N ILE A 384 15.19 -12.59 16.86
CA ILE A 384 15.97 -12.59 18.09
C ILE A 384 15.13 -13.02 19.31
N LEU A 385 13.90 -12.54 19.40
CA LEU A 385 13.04 -12.76 20.57
C LEU A 385 12.26 -14.08 20.48
N GLY A 386 12.26 -14.78 19.32
CA GLY A 386 11.47 -15.99 19.12
C GLY A 386 9.96 -15.79 19.34
N ALA A 387 9.56 -14.57 19.63
CA ALA A 387 8.17 -14.19 19.78
C ALA A 387 7.60 -14.02 18.37
N GLY A 388 6.68 -14.89 17.96
CA GLY A 388 5.94 -14.78 16.73
C GLY A 388 5.02 -13.54 16.75
N LEU A 389 5.64 -12.34 16.83
CA LEU A 389 4.90 -11.09 16.68
C LEU A 389 4.34 -11.07 15.26
N SER A 390 3.04 -11.25 15.14
CA SER A 390 2.32 -11.27 13.86
C SER A 390 2.35 -9.93 13.11
N LEU A 391 2.77 -8.84 13.76
CA LEU A 391 2.89 -7.51 13.16
C LEU A 391 4.27 -7.33 12.51
N GLY A 392 4.37 -7.63 11.23
CA GLY A 392 5.56 -7.35 10.42
C GLY A 392 5.81 -5.85 10.25
N GLY A 393 7.07 -5.46 9.97
CA GLY A 393 7.46 -4.05 9.77
C GLY A 393 6.73 -3.37 8.61
N THR A 394 6.49 -4.11 7.53
CA THR A 394 5.71 -3.62 6.38
C THR A 394 4.28 -3.29 6.76
N SER A 395 3.65 -4.10 7.59
CA SER A 395 2.27 -3.89 8.02
C SER A 395 2.10 -2.67 8.89
N LEU A 396 3.01 -2.47 9.84
CA LEU A 396 3.02 -1.30 10.69
C LEU A 396 3.24 -0.03 9.86
N LEU A 397 4.19 -0.06 8.93
CA LEU A 397 4.45 1.06 8.02
C LEU A 397 3.22 1.38 7.17
N ILE A 398 2.61 0.38 6.54
CA ILE A 398 1.41 0.56 5.71
C ILE A 398 0.27 1.17 6.54
N LEU A 399 0.02 0.64 7.73
CA LEU A 399 -1.05 1.11 8.61
C LEU A 399 -0.87 2.59 8.98
N VAL A 400 0.34 2.98 9.40
CA VAL A 400 0.63 4.36 9.82
C VAL A 400 0.59 5.32 8.64
N VAL A 401 1.25 4.98 7.52
CA VAL A 401 1.34 5.90 6.36
C VAL A 401 -0.01 6.07 5.68
N VAL A 402 -0.78 5.00 5.50
CA VAL A 402 -2.14 5.11 4.93
C VAL A 402 -3.08 5.91 5.85
N ALA A 403 -2.96 5.76 7.17
CA ALA A 403 -3.71 6.59 8.12
C ALA A 403 -3.32 8.08 8.03
N MET A 404 -2.02 8.38 7.85
CA MET A 404 -1.54 9.76 7.64
C MET A 404 -2.01 10.34 6.31
N ASP A 405 -1.94 9.57 5.22
CA ASP A 405 -2.44 10.01 3.91
C ASP A 405 -3.96 10.26 3.96
N PHE A 406 -4.71 9.40 4.62
CA PHE A 406 -6.14 9.61 4.87
C PHE A 406 -6.41 10.89 5.65
N SER A 407 -5.68 11.14 6.75
CA SER A 407 -5.78 12.37 7.54
C SER A 407 -5.46 13.62 6.72
N THR A 408 -4.44 13.55 5.87
CA THR A 408 -4.05 14.65 4.97
C THR A 408 -5.14 14.96 3.95
N GLN A 409 -5.74 13.93 3.37
CA GLN A 409 -6.85 14.09 2.42
C GLN A 409 -8.10 14.68 3.07
N VAL A 410 -8.47 14.22 4.26
CA VAL A 410 -9.55 14.80 5.05
C VAL A 410 -9.28 16.29 5.32
N SER A 411 -8.05 16.64 5.66
CA SER A 411 -7.63 18.03 5.88
C SER A 411 -7.73 18.89 4.61
N SER A 412 -7.38 18.35 3.45
CA SER A 412 -7.49 19.01 2.15
C SER A 412 -8.97 19.27 1.78
N TYR A 413 -9.83 18.29 1.99
CA TYR A 413 -11.28 18.46 1.81
C TYR A 413 -11.84 19.60 2.68
N ARG A 414 -11.37 19.69 3.93
CA ARG A 414 -11.78 20.76 4.85
C ARG A 414 -11.42 22.15 4.31
N VAL A 415 -10.20 22.33 3.85
CA VAL A 415 -9.72 23.59 3.28
C VAL A 415 -10.54 23.96 2.04
N SER A 416 -10.79 23.02 1.13
CA SER A 416 -11.62 23.25 -0.07
C SER A 416 -13.04 23.71 0.27
N GLN A 417 -13.69 23.10 1.26
CA GLN A 417 -15.04 23.50 1.69
C GLN A 417 -15.06 24.88 2.34
N GLN A 418 -14.06 25.24 3.13
CA GLN A 418 -13.98 26.58 3.72
C GLN A 418 -13.85 27.65 2.62
N TYR A 419 -13.07 27.40 1.58
CA TYR A 419 -12.99 28.30 0.42
C TYR A 419 -14.32 28.43 -0.31
N GLU A 420 -15.03 27.34 -0.51
CA GLU A 420 -16.34 27.37 -1.18
C GLU A 420 -17.40 28.15 -0.37
N GLN A 421 -17.41 27.99 0.95
CA GLN A 421 -18.30 28.75 1.84
C GLN A 421 -17.95 30.25 1.83
N LEU A 422 -16.67 30.61 1.83
CA LEU A 422 -16.23 32.00 1.73
C LEU A 422 -16.62 32.62 0.38
N MET A 423 -16.48 31.89 -0.72
CA MET A 423 -16.89 32.35 -2.04
C MET A 423 -18.40 32.52 -2.15
N LYS A 424 -19.18 31.59 -1.58
CA LYS A 424 -20.66 31.73 -1.53
C LYS A 424 -21.10 32.95 -0.70
N LYS A 425 -20.41 33.22 0.41
CA LYS A 425 -20.68 34.42 1.23
C LYS A 425 -20.33 35.68 0.49
N TYR A 426 -19.14 35.75 -0.13
CA TYR A 426 -18.68 36.89 -0.92
C TYR A 426 -19.62 37.20 -2.10
N ASN A 427 -20.05 36.18 -2.85
CA ASN A 427 -20.99 36.36 -3.96
C ASN A 427 -22.37 36.84 -3.47
N ARG A 428 -22.81 36.44 -2.28
CA ARG A 428 -24.07 36.90 -1.70
C ARG A 428 -23.99 38.38 -1.31
N ASP A 429 -22.86 38.80 -0.74
CA ASP A 429 -22.62 40.20 -0.33
C ASP A 429 -22.41 41.15 -1.53
N ILE A 430 -22.13 40.66 -2.73
CA ILE A 430 -22.03 41.44 -3.98
C ILE A 430 -23.40 41.59 -4.65
N VAL A 431 -24.31 40.64 -4.48
CA VAL A 431 -25.64 40.63 -5.13
C VAL A 431 -26.70 41.30 -4.26
N SER A 432 -26.42 41.51 -2.95
CA SER A 432 -27.23 42.29 -2.04
C SER A 432 -26.81 43.77 -2.05
#